data_ae7ced5784662f4811de50cf8bfb048c
#
_entry.id   ae7ced5784662f4811de50cf8bfb048c
#
_cell.length_a   1.000
_cell.length_b   1.000
_cell.length_c   1.000
_cell.angle_alpha   90.00
_cell.angle_beta   90.00
_cell.angle_gamma   90.00
#
_symmetry.space_group_name_H-M   'P 1'
#
loop_
_entity.id
_entity.type
_entity.pdbx_description
1 polymer ?
#
loop_
_entity_poly.entity_id
_entity_poly.type
_entity_poly.pdbx_seq_one_letter_code
_entity_poly.pdbx_strand_id
1 'polypeptide(L)'
;MARSWRFVAPTLMAALLITLFAQPSIAVTPVRHVLLERHQTVEQARAVRQQEARLERALRRQIAAFERTSRRPERPGARSEDVRVPATNAAIDRMLVLARTRLRRLDPWARHRVAALHMRYRSLQSWLDSAGIFRTCPVPAFTTIYDNFGVIVRLPHVPVHVHQGDDVMAPTGSPIVAPFDGYATTGRSKLGGVEVRVFGAAGYIYNAHLSRLGSLGYVSAGDIVGYVGSTGDATGPHDHIEWHPGDGAAVDPNPLLTAACVDALSAS
;
A
#
# COMPACT_ATOMS: atom_id res chain seq x y z
N MET A 1 -28.33 30.23 -51.11
CA MET A 1 -27.21 30.64 -50.20
C MET A 1 -27.30 29.73 -48.99
N ALA A 2 -26.54 28.64 -48.99
CA ALA A 2 -26.52 27.65 -47.91
C ALA A 2 -25.19 27.81 -47.14
N ARG A 3 -25.26 28.18 -45.86
CA ARG A 3 -24.09 28.26 -44.98
C ARG A 3 -23.88 26.90 -44.30
N SER A 4 -22.82 26.23 -44.66
CA SER A 4 -22.32 25.03 -44.04
C SER A 4 -21.66 25.34 -42.70
N TRP A 5 -22.21 24.78 -41.63
CA TRP A 5 -21.56 24.82 -40.30
C TRP A 5 -20.61 23.62 -40.19
N ARG A 6 -19.33 23.92 -40.20
CA ARG A 6 -18.29 22.91 -39.86
C ARG A 6 -18.16 22.88 -38.34
N PHE A 7 -18.51 21.74 -37.74
CA PHE A 7 -18.15 21.43 -36.37
C PHE A 7 -16.65 21.16 -36.29
N VAL A 8 -15.92 22.03 -35.60
CA VAL A 8 -14.53 21.79 -35.20
C VAL A 8 -14.58 21.17 -33.82
N ALA A 9 -14.19 19.90 -33.71
CA ALA A 9 -13.96 19.24 -32.45
C ALA A 9 -12.64 19.74 -31.83
N PRO A 10 -12.59 20.13 -30.56
CA PRO A 10 -11.33 20.44 -29.91
C PRO A 10 -10.67 19.15 -29.47
N THR A 11 -9.65 18.76 -30.20
CA THR A 11 -8.64 17.78 -29.72
C THR A 11 -7.82 18.43 -28.63
N LEU A 12 -8.15 18.17 -27.38
CA LEU A 12 -7.32 18.45 -26.23
C LEU A 12 -6.16 17.43 -26.18
N MET A 13 -5.10 17.74 -26.91
CA MET A 13 -3.78 17.15 -26.72
C MET A 13 -3.14 17.87 -25.52
N ALA A 14 -3.28 17.30 -24.32
CA ALA A 14 -2.48 17.69 -23.18
C ALA A 14 -1.06 17.13 -23.40
N ALA A 15 -0.22 17.89 -24.07
CA ALA A 15 1.21 17.66 -24.10
C ALA A 15 1.77 18.00 -22.71
N LEU A 16 2.01 16.97 -21.89
CA LEU A 16 2.76 17.10 -20.66
C LEU A 16 4.23 17.31 -21.03
N LEU A 17 4.66 18.55 -21.13
CA LEU A 17 6.07 18.94 -21.20
C LEU A 17 6.74 18.58 -19.85
N ILE A 18 7.26 17.36 -19.75
CA ILE A 18 8.22 17.00 -18.72
C ILE A 18 9.54 17.62 -19.14
N THR A 19 9.87 18.78 -18.55
CA THR A 19 11.22 19.35 -18.60
C THR A 19 12.16 18.36 -17.91
N LEU A 20 12.95 17.66 -18.71
CA LEU A 20 14.10 16.87 -18.26
C LEU A 20 15.11 17.82 -17.61
N PHE A 21 15.07 18.00 -16.32
CA PHE A 21 16.27 18.28 -15.57
C PHE A 21 17.06 16.98 -15.53
N ALA A 22 18.19 16.93 -16.25
CA ALA A 22 19.14 15.84 -16.18
C ALA A 22 19.75 15.80 -14.77
N GLN A 23 19.05 15.11 -13.87
CA GLN A 23 19.67 14.58 -12.66
C GLN A 23 20.60 13.45 -13.10
N PRO A 24 21.80 13.28 -12.51
CA PRO A 24 22.62 12.12 -12.81
C PRO A 24 21.77 10.88 -12.57
N SER A 25 21.57 10.12 -13.64
CA SER A 25 20.76 8.90 -13.61
C SER A 25 21.44 7.89 -12.68
N ILE A 26 20.99 7.89 -11.42
CA ILE A 26 21.08 6.67 -10.63
C ILE A 26 20.20 5.71 -11.41
N ALA A 27 20.80 4.73 -12.07
CA ALA A 27 20.09 3.68 -12.78
C ALA A 27 19.13 3.04 -11.78
N VAL A 28 17.85 3.42 -11.87
CA VAL A 28 16.81 2.83 -11.03
C VAL A 28 16.79 1.37 -11.43
N THR A 29 17.25 0.49 -10.54
CA THR A 29 17.29 -0.94 -10.82
C THR A 29 15.88 -1.38 -11.24
N PRO A 30 15.73 -2.33 -12.19
CA PRO A 30 14.40 -2.84 -12.59
C PRO A 30 13.53 -3.23 -11.42
N VAL A 31 14.14 -3.76 -10.38
CA VAL A 31 13.52 -4.15 -9.12
C VAL A 31 12.84 -2.97 -8.42
N ARG A 32 13.53 -1.85 -8.21
CA ARG A 32 12.97 -0.66 -7.58
C ARG A 32 11.75 -0.13 -8.34
N HIS A 33 11.81 -0.17 -9.67
CA HIS A 33 10.69 0.25 -10.50
C HIS A 33 9.46 -0.65 -10.29
N VAL A 34 9.67 -1.97 -10.27
CA VAL A 34 8.59 -2.95 -10.08
C VAL A 34 7.98 -2.85 -8.68
N LEU A 35 8.79 -2.65 -7.64
CA LEU A 35 8.31 -2.44 -6.28
C LEU A 35 7.45 -1.19 -6.17
N LEU A 36 7.91 -0.08 -6.72
CA LEU A 36 7.16 1.17 -6.73
C LEU A 36 5.83 1.02 -7.49
N GLU A 37 5.85 0.35 -8.63
CA GLU A 37 4.67 0.08 -9.44
C GLU A 37 3.67 -0.82 -8.69
N ARG A 38 4.17 -1.83 -7.96
CA ARG A 38 3.34 -2.71 -7.14
C ARG A 38 2.67 -1.94 -6.01
N HIS A 39 3.42 -1.13 -5.25
CA HIS A 39 2.87 -0.28 -4.21
C HIS A 39 1.79 0.66 -4.77
N GLN A 40 2.07 1.37 -5.87
CA GLN A 40 1.10 2.24 -6.53
C GLN A 40 -0.17 1.47 -6.95
N THR A 41 -0.03 0.22 -7.38
CA THR A 41 -1.17 -0.63 -7.78
C THR A 41 -2.08 -0.93 -6.58
N VAL A 42 -1.50 -1.24 -5.42
CA VAL A 42 -2.26 -1.46 -4.16
C VAL A 42 -2.99 -0.18 -3.74
N GLU A 43 -2.30 0.96 -3.73
CA GLU A 43 -2.91 2.24 -3.36
C GLU A 43 -4.03 2.65 -4.32
N GLN A 44 -3.88 2.40 -5.62
CA GLN A 44 -4.96 2.61 -6.59
C GLN A 44 -6.17 1.73 -6.29
N ALA A 45 -5.97 0.46 -5.95
CA ALA A 45 -7.07 -0.44 -5.59
C ALA A 45 -7.78 0.02 -4.31
N ARG A 46 -7.03 0.46 -3.29
CA ARG A 46 -7.59 1.05 -2.05
C ARG A 46 -8.39 2.32 -2.36
N ALA A 47 -7.86 3.22 -3.18
CA ALA A 47 -8.53 4.46 -3.56
C ALA A 47 -9.86 4.19 -4.29
N VAL A 48 -9.91 3.22 -5.22
CA VAL A 48 -11.14 2.82 -5.92
C VAL A 48 -12.19 2.31 -4.94
N ARG A 49 -11.83 1.41 -4.02
CA ARG A 49 -12.76 0.90 -2.99
C ARG A 49 -13.28 2.00 -2.07
N GLN A 50 -12.39 2.92 -1.65
CA GLN A 50 -12.80 4.05 -0.81
C GLN A 50 -13.76 5.00 -1.54
N GLN A 51 -13.50 5.28 -2.81
CA GLN A 51 -14.35 6.12 -3.64
C GLN A 51 -15.73 5.47 -3.82
N GLU A 52 -15.79 4.19 -4.14
CA GLU A 52 -17.04 3.42 -4.23
C GLU A 52 -17.83 3.50 -2.93
N ALA A 53 -17.21 3.21 -1.79
CA ALA A 53 -17.84 3.26 -0.48
C ALA A 53 -18.34 4.68 -0.10
N ARG A 54 -17.64 5.74 -0.54
CA ARG A 54 -18.11 7.14 -0.36
C ARG A 54 -19.34 7.41 -1.20
N LEU A 55 -19.34 7.03 -2.47
CA LEU A 55 -20.46 7.23 -3.38
C LEU A 55 -21.68 6.44 -2.93
N GLU A 56 -21.49 5.20 -2.52
CA GLU A 56 -22.56 4.37 -1.99
C GLU A 56 -23.21 4.99 -0.73
N ARG A 57 -22.38 5.42 0.23
CA ARG A 57 -22.89 6.10 1.45
C ARG A 57 -23.62 7.40 1.12
N ALA A 58 -23.12 8.20 0.18
CA ALA A 58 -23.76 9.43 -0.23
C ALA A 58 -25.13 9.16 -0.87
N LEU A 59 -25.20 8.19 -1.76
CA LEU A 59 -26.44 7.81 -2.44
C LEU A 59 -27.47 7.21 -1.48
N ARG A 60 -27.05 6.34 -0.55
CA ARG A 60 -27.93 5.81 0.52
C ARG A 60 -28.49 6.93 1.41
N ARG A 61 -27.68 7.96 1.75
CA ARG A 61 -28.15 9.12 2.52
C ARG A 61 -29.18 9.93 1.74
N GLN A 62 -28.98 10.14 0.45
CA GLN A 62 -29.93 10.84 -0.39
C GLN A 62 -31.27 10.09 -0.49
N ILE A 63 -31.24 8.78 -0.70
CA ILE A 63 -32.42 7.91 -0.71
C ILE A 63 -33.15 8.02 0.63
N ALA A 64 -32.46 7.86 1.76
CA ALA A 64 -33.06 7.90 3.09
C ALA A 64 -33.61 9.29 3.45
N ALA A 65 -32.95 10.38 3.02
CA ALA A 65 -33.47 11.73 3.21
C ALA A 65 -34.76 11.94 2.44
N PHE A 66 -34.78 11.46 1.22
CA PHE A 66 -35.92 11.57 0.33
C PHE A 66 -37.12 10.74 0.82
N GLU A 67 -36.91 9.49 1.26
CA GLU A 67 -37.95 8.66 1.87
C GLU A 67 -38.58 9.29 3.11
N ARG A 68 -37.76 9.98 3.94
CA ARG A 68 -38.25 10.71 5.13
C ARG A 68 -39.15 11.89 4.76
N THR A 69 -38.79 12.63 3.70
CA THR A 69 -39.60 13.78 3.24
C THR A 69 -40.90 13.33 2.60
N SER A 70 -40.89 12.18 1.90
CA SER A 70 -42.08 11.62 1.22
C SER A 70 -43.08 10.97 2.19
N ARG A 71 -42.63 10.54 3.38
CA ARG A 71 -43.49 9.90 4.42
C ARG A 71 -44.02 10.89 5.46
N ARG A 72 -43.86 12.20 5.27
CA ARG A 72 -44.37 13.18 6.24
C ARG A 72 -45.88 13.09 6.23
N PRO A 73 -46.53 12.72 7.37
CA PRO A 73 -48.00 12.64 7.41
C PRO A 73 -48.59 14.02 7.15
N GLU A 74 -49.63 14.07 6.34
CA GLU A 74 -50.43 15.28 6.17
C GLU A 74 -50.88 15.77 7.55
N ARG A 75 -50.68 17.04 7.83
CA ARG A 75 -51.19 17.63 9.08
C ARG A 75 -52.71 17.49 9.10
N PRO A 76 -53.30 16.91 10.16
CA PRO A 76 -54.75 16.88 10.26
C PRO A 76 -55.26 18.33 10.28
N GLY A 77 -56.07 18.71 9.27
CA GLY A 77 -56.67 20.05 9.19
C GLY A 77 -56.25 20.94 8.01
N ALA A 78 -55.39 20.48 7.11
CA ALA A 78 -55.16 21.20 5.88
C ALA A 78 -56.38 21.11 4.92
N ARG A 79 -56.94 22.27 4.52
CA ARG A 79 -58.05 22.35 3.57
C ARG A 79 -57.60 21.78 2.22
N SER A 80 -58.48 20.97 1.61
CA SER A 80 -58.23 20.14 0.42
C SER A 80 -57.93 20.91 -0.89
N GLU A 81 -57.90 22.23 -0.87
CA GLU A 81 -57.76 23.04 -2.09
C GLU A 81 -56.31 23.39 -2.51
N ASP A 82 -55.32 23.15 -1.65
CA ASP A 82 -53.91 23.53 -1.93
C ASP A 82 -52.95 22.34 -2.18
N VAL A 83 -53.46 21.12 -2.28
CA VAL A 83 -52.61 19.94 -2.46
C VAL A 83 -52.53 19.57 -3.95
N ARG A 84 -51.67 20.27 -4.68
CA ARG A 84 -51.12 19.77 -5.97
C ARG A 84 -50.10 18.63 -5.71
N VAL A 85 -50.55 17.44 -5.31
CA VAL A 85 -49.66 16.34 -4.92
C VAL A 85 -49.67 15.12 -5.88
N PRO A 86 -50.27 15.06 -7.08
CA PRO A 86 -50.14 13.87 -7.91
C PRO A 86 -48.84 13.79 -8.73
N ALA A 87 -48.12 14.89 -8.96
CA ALA A 87 -46.91 14.85 -9.78
C ALA A 87 -45.64 14.43 -8.98
N THR A 88 -45.69 14.47 -7.66
CA THR A 88 -44.57 14.20 -6.79
C THR A 88 -44.26 12.71 -6.62
N ASN A 89 -45.24 11.86 -6.46
CA ASN A 89 -45.02 10.43 -6.22
C ASN A 89 -44.36 9.72 -7.40
N ALA A 90 -44.87 9.95 -8.63
CA ALA A 90 -44.27 9.35 -9.82
C ALA A 90 -42.87 9.90 -10.17
N ALA A 91 -42.58 11.16 -9.84
CA ALA A 91 -41.24 11.73 -9.99
C ALA A 91 -40.30 11.16 -8.95
N ILE A 92 -40.77 10.98 -7.74
CA ILE A 92 -40.11 10.34 -6.60
C ILE A 92 -39.73 8.90 -6.94
N ASP A 93 -40.65 8.09 -7.37
CA ASP A 93 -40.44 6.70 -7.75
C ASP A 93 -39.41 6.59 -8.88
N ARG A 94 -39.50 7.45 -9.87
CA ARG A 94 -38.48 7.54 -10.93
C ARG A 94 -37.10 7.87 -10.42
N MET A 95 -36.95 8.84 -9.50
CA MET A 95 -35.65 9.18 -8.89
C MET A 95 -35.09 8.03 -8.07
N LEU A 96 -35.93 7.33 -7.29
CA LEU A 96 -35.49 6.16 -6.49
C LEU A 96 -35.04 5.01 -7.39
N VAL A 97 -35.79 4.74 -8.49
CA VAL A 97 -35.38 3.72 -9.46
C VAL A 97 -34.04 4.09 -10.11
N LEU A 98 -33.87 5.34 -10.53
CA LEU A 98 -32.59 5.82 -11.10
C LEU A 98 -31.44 5.73 -10.10
N ALA A 99 -31.66 6.13 -8.85
CA ALA A 99 -30.66 6.06 -7.79
C ALA A 99 -30.25 4.61 -7.47
N ARG A 100 -31.23 3.70 -7.35
CA ARG A 100 -30.99 2.26 -7.16
C ARG A 100 -30.28 1.63 -8.36
N THR A 101 -30.61 2.05 -9.57
CA THR A 101 -29.95 1.58 -10.80
C THR A 101 -28.50 2.05 -10.87
N ARG A 102 -28.22 3.31 -10.49
CA ARG A 102 -26.85 3.83 -10.38
C ARG A 102 -26.05 3.08 -9.33
N LEU A 103 -26.63 2.82 -8.15
CA LEU A 103 -25.99 2.05 -7.10
C LEU A 103 -25.60 0.64 -7.58
N ARG A 104 -26.49 -0.06 -8.31
CA ARG A 104 -26.22 -1.38 -8.89
C ARG A 104 -25.12 -1.37 -9.97
N ARG A 105 -24.87 -0.24 -10.63
CA ARG A 105 -23.83 -0.11 -11.67
C ARG A 105 -22.45 0.23 -11.10
N LEU A 106 -22.38 0.85 -9.93
CA LEU A 106 -21.10 1.21 -9.28
C LEU A 106 -20.32 -0.04 -8.85
N ASP A 107 -20.98 -0.99 -8.21
CA ASP A 107 -20.36 -2.21 -7.70
C ASP A 107 -19.69 -3.08 -8.78
N PRO A 108 -20.32 -3.39 -9.96
CA PRO A 108 -19.63 -4.12 -11.03
C PRO A 108 -18.41 -3.38 -11.59
N TRP A 109 -18.48 -2.05 -11.73
CA TRP A 109 -17.37 -1.25 -12.24
C TRP A 109 -16.17 -1.28 -11.27
N ALA A 110 -16.43 -1.04 -9.98
CA ALA A 110 -15.39 -1.06 -8.96
C ALA A 110 -14.77 -2.44 -8.81
N ARG A 111 -15.58 -3.50 -8.81
CA ARG A 111 -15.10 -4.90 -8.80
C ARG A 111 -14.22 -5.21 -9.99
N HIS A 112 -14.61 -4.81 -11.18
CA HIS A 112 -13.82 -5.03 -12.40
C HIS A 112 -12.47 -4.31 -12.33
N ARG A 113 -12.48 -3.06 -11.88
CA ARG A 113 -11.26 -2.25 -11.72
C ARG A 113 -10.32 -2.82 -10.66
N VAL A 114 -10.86 -3.22 -9.51
CA VAL A 114 -10.08 -3.86 -8.44
C VAL A 114 -9.54 -5.21 -8.89
N ALA A 115 -10.31 -6.02 -9.63
CA ALA A 115 -9.85 -7.29 -10.17
C ALA A 115 -8.67 -7.10 -11.15
N ALA A 116 -8.75 -6.10 -12.04
CA ALA A 116 -7.66 -5.78 -12.96
C ALA A 116 -6.37 -5.35 -12.20
N LEU A 117 -6.51 -4.55 -11.14
CA LEU A 117 -5.40 -4.15 -10.28
C LEU A 117 -4.81 -5.34 -9.51
N HIS A 118 -5.64 -6.27 -9.04
CA HIS A 118 -5.16 -7.50 -8.40
C HIS A 118 -4.43 -8.43 -9.38
N MET A 119 -4.87 -8.50 -10.63
CA MET A 119 -4.13 -9.26 -11.66
C MET A 119 -2.76 -8.65 -11.90
N ARG A 120 -2.69 -7.32 -12.02
CA ARG A 120 -1.41 -6.60 -12.17
C ARG A 120 -0.50 -6.81 -10.96
N TYR A 121 -1.04 -6.68 -9.74
CA TYR A 121 -0.30 -6.95 -8.50
C TYR A 121 0.32 -8.36 -8.51
N ARG A 122 -0.46 -9.41 -8.85
CA ARG A 122 0.05 -10.78 -8.91
C ARG A 122 1.15 -10.97 -9.97
N SER A 123 1.03 -10.30 -11.11
CA SER A 123 2.07 -10.33 -12.15
C SER A 123 3.38 -9.70 -11.65
N LEU A 124 3.29 -8.55 -10.99
CA LEU A 124 4.44 -7.88 -10.39
C LEU A 124 5.05 -8.70 -9.25
N GLN A 125 4.21 -9.32 -8.41
CA GLN A 125 4.65 -10.22 -7.35
C GLN A 125 5.39 -11.43 -7.91
N SER A 126 4.82 -12.11 -8.93
CA SER A 126 5.48 -13.25 -9.58
C SER A 126 6.85 -12.88 -10.16
N TRP A 127 6.97 -11.67 -10.70
CA TRP A 127 8.27 -11.18 -11.17
C TRP A 127 9.25 -10.96 -10.00
N LEU A 128 8.80 -10.36 -8.89
CA LEU A 128 9.60 -10.15 -7.68
C LEU A 128 10.05 -11.49 -7.09
N ASP A 129 9.16 -12.49 -7.04
CA ASP A 129 9.46 -13.83 -6.58
C ASP A 129 10.55 -14.49 -7.45
N SER A 130 10.46 -14.31 -8.75
CA SER A 130 11.48 -14.79 -9.69
C SER A 130 12.82 -14.06 -9.55
N ALA A 131 12.79 -12.81 -9.12
CA ALA A 131 13.98 -12.01 -8.82
C ALA A 131 14.59 -12.31 -7.44
N GLY A 132 13.95 -13.18 -6.64
CA GLY A 132 14.42 -13.58 -5.31
C GLY A 132 14.27 -12.52 -4.24
N ILE A 133 13.28 -11.63 -4.37
CA ILE A 133 13.02 -10.55 -3.42
C ILE A 133 11.91 -10.97 -2.46
N PHE A 134 11.94 -10.54 -1.24
CA PHE A 134 11.12 -10.92 -0.07
C PHE A 134 9.91 -11.81 -0.40
N ARG A 135 10.07 -13.13 -0.26
CA ARG A 135 9.00 -14.13 -0.43
C ARG A 135 8.22 -14.37 0.85
N THR A 136 8.86 -14.11 2.00
CA THR A 136 8.25 -14.22 3.32
C THR A 136 8.49 -12.93 4.13
N CYS A 137 7.62 -12.67 5.11
CA CYS A 137 7.82 -11.60 6.08
C CYS A 137 9.07 -11.88 6.92
N PRO A 138 10.08 -10.99 6.95
CA PRO A 138 11.31 -11.21 7.73
C PRO A 138 11.06 -11.37 9.23
N VAL A 139 10.03 -10.72 9.78
CA VAL A 139 9.62 -10.81 11.18
C VAL A 139 8.15 -11.19 11.26
N PRO A 140 7.77 -12.48 11.17
CA PRO A 140 6.36 -12.89 11.09
C PRO A 140 5.52 -12.51 12.32
N ALA A 141 6.17 -12.34 13.48
CA ALA A 141 5.52 -11.95 14.75
C ALA A 141 5.54 -10.43 14.99
N PHE A 142 5.65 -9.61 13.95
CA PHE A 142 5.67 -8.16 14.09
C PHE A 142 4.38 -7.61 14.70
N THR A 143 4.51 -6.52 15.46
CA THR A 143 3.37 -5.75 15.99
C THR A 143 3.14 -4.46 15.21
N THR A 144 4.23 -3.84 14.75
CA THR A 144 4.21 -2.60 13.97
C THR A 144 5.43 -2.56 13.06
N ILE A 145 5.26 -2.06 11.85
CA ILE A 145 6.32 -1.68 10.93
C ILE A 145 6.32 -0.16 10.86
N TYR A 146 7.42 0.47 11.25
CA TYR A 146 7.60 1.91 11.12
C TYR A 146 8.23 2.21 9.75
N ASP A 147 7.56 3.07 8.98
CA ASP A 147 8.07 3.66 7.73
C ASP A 147 8.96 4.86 8.12
N ASN A 148 10.19 4.56 8.54
CA ASN A 148 11.12 5.57 9.09
C ASN A 148 12.48 5.61 8.37
N PHE A 149 12.57 5.02 7.18
CA PHE A 149 13.72 5.17 6.29
C PHE A 149 13.96 6.65 5.95
N GLY A 150 15.22 7.10 6.03
CA GLY A 150 15.59 8.48 5.69
C GLY A 150 15.36 9.50 6.80
N VAL A 151 14.78 9.12 7.94
CA VAL A 151 14.60 10.00 9.10
C VAL A 151 15.95 10.31 9.75
N ILE A 152 16.15 11.55 10.22
CA ILE A 152 17.35 11.93 10.96
C ILE A 152 17.26 11.43 12.40
N VAL A 153 18.10 10.47 12.75
CA VAL A 153 18.20 9.92 14.10
C VAL A 153 19.07 10.83 14.99
N ARG A 154 18.52 11.18 16.16
CA ARG A 154 19.17 12.02 17.17
C ARG A 154 19.00 11.37 18.54
N LEU A 155 19.89 10.42 18.84
CA LEU A 155 19.90 9.76 20.15
C LEU A 155 21.10 10.24 20.98
N PRO A 156 20.98 10.26 22.34
CA PRO A 156 22.12 10.52 23.20
C PRO A 156 23.23 9.49 22.94
N HIS A 157 24.47 9.95 22.88
CA HIS A 157 25.66 9.09 22.73
C HIS A 157 25.89 8.46 21.35
N VAL A 158 25.08 8.81 20.33
CA VAL A 158 25.24 8.36 18.95
C VAL A 158 25.43 9.57 18.05
N PRO A 159 26.36 9.51 17.08
CA PRO A 159 26.44 10.54 16.04
C PRO A 159 25.11 10.68 15.31
N VAL A 160 24.69 11.92 15.04
CA VAL A 160 23.51 12.17 14.22
C VAL A 160 23.72 11.54 12.85
N HIS A 161 22.78 10.71 12.43
CA HIS A 161 22.84 10.01 11.14
C HIS A 161 21.44 9.90 10.50
N VAL A 162 21.43 9.53 9.23
CA VAL A 162 20.19 9.20 8.50
C VAL A 162 19.88 7.73 8.75
N HIS A 163 18.63 7.42 9.12
CA HIS A 163 18.15 6.06 9.29
C HIS A 163 18.15 5.33 7.96
N GLN A 164 18.84 4.19 7.87
CA GLN A 164 19.09 3.49 6.61
C GLN A 164 18.13 2.31 6.39
N GLY A 165 17.15 2.12 7.27
CA GLY A 165 16.19 1.03 7.21
C GLY A 165 14.87 1.41 7.83
N ASP A 166 14.04 0.40 8.03
CA ASP A 166 12.80 0.48 8.78
C ASP A 166 12.87 -0.36 10.05
N ASP A 167 12.22 0.12 11.11
CA ASP A 167 12.15 -0.58 12.38
C ASP A 167 10.89 -1.44 12.45
N VAL A 168 11.08 -2.74 12.60
CA VAL A 168 10.00 -3.72 12.72
C VAL A 168 9.89 -4.16 14.17
N MET A 169 8.87 -3.65 14.86
CA MET A 169 8.64 -3.94 16.28
C MET A 169 8.12 -5.34 16.48
N ALA A 170 8.74 -6.09 17.37
CA ALA A 170 8.28 -7.40 17.82
C ALA A 170 8.84 -7.71 19.22
N PRO A 171 8.21 -8.61 19.99
CA PRO A 171 8.74 -9.05 21.28
C PRO A 171 10.14 -9.61 21.18
N THR A 172 10.98 -9.35 22.19
CA THR A 172 12.31 -9.97 22.27
C THR A 172 12.21 -11.49 22.13
N GLY A 173 13.07 -12.08 21.30
CA GLY A 173 13.07 -13.50 21.02
C GLY A 173 12.13 -13.96 19.90
N SER A 174 11.35 -13.05 19.30
CA SER A 174 10.60 -13.32 18.08
C SER A 174 11.56 -13.76 16.96
N PRO A 175 11.21 -14.76 16.14
CA PRO A 175 12.08 -15.23 15.07
C PRO A 175 12.22 -14.14 13.98
N ILE A 176 13.43 -13.99 13.47
CA ILE A 176 13.76 -13.29 12.25
C ILE A 176 14.10 -14.35 11.21
N VAL A 177 13.42 -14.30 10.06
CA VAL A 177 13.59 -15.32 9.02
C VAL A 177 14.18 -14.72 7.75
N ALA A 178 14.90 -15.55 6.99
CA ALA A 178 15.38 -15.18 5.67
C ALA A 178 14.19 -14.91 4.74
N PRO A 179 14.07 -13.72 4.12
CA PRO A 179 12.94 -13.45 3.24
C PRO A 179 13.07 -14.10 1.85
N PHE A 180 14.22 -14.61 1.50
CA PHE A 180 14.57 -15.28 0.24
C PHE A 180 15.68 -16.30 0.47
N ASP A 181 15.90 -17.19 -0.51
CA ASP A 181 17.02 -18.12 -0.50
C ASP A 181 18.34 -17.34 -0.66
N GLY A 182 19.34 -17.68 0.16
CA GLY A 182 20.58 -16.93 0.14
C GLY A 182 21.68 -17.50 1.03
N TYR A 183 22.65 -16.65 1.33
CA TYR A 183 23.76 -16.99 2.21
C TYR A 183 23.80 -16.02 3.38
N ALA A 184 23.58 -16.54 4.59
CA ALA A 184 23.53 -15.76 5.83
C ALA A 184 24.93 -15.61 6.46
N THR A 185 25.29 -14.39 6.78
CA THR A 185 26.53 -14.05 7.51
C THR A 185 26.19 -13.24 8.75
N THR A 186 27.08 -13.23 9.74
CA THR A 186 26.91 -12.45 10.97
C THR A 186 27.89 -11.29 11.03
N GLY A 187 27.52 -10.25 11.78
CA GLY A 187 28.33 -9.13 12.14
C GLY A 187 28.04 -8.63 13.55
N ARG A 188 28.81 -7.66 13.98
CA ARG A 188 28.58 -6.92 15.23
C ARG A 188 29.13 -5.50 15.10
N SER A 189 28.32 -4.52 15.44
CA SER A 189 28.75 -3.12 15.51
C SER A 189 28.28 -2.45 16.81
N LYS A 190 28.74 -1.23 17.06
CA LYS A 190 28.25 -0.44 18.20
C LYS A 190 26.79 0.00 17.98
N LEU A 191 26.42 0.34 16.74
CA LEU A 191 25.09 0.78 16.37
C LEU A 191 24.15 -0.44 16.27
N GLY A 192 24.41 -1.35 15.37
CA GLY A 192 23.52 -2.47 15.08
C GLY A 192 23.52 -3.60 16.12
N GLY A 193 24.49 -3.61 17.04
CA GLY A 193 24.60 -4.70 18.03
C GLY A 193 24.97 -6.03 17.36
N VAL A 194 24.20 -7.07 17.61
CA VAL A 194 24.30 -8.36 16.89
C VAL A 194 23.53 -8.24 15.58
N GLU A 195 24.15 -8.66 14.48
CA GLU A 195 23.67 -8.43 13.12
C GLU A 195 23.70 -9.70 12.28
N VAL A 196 22.77 -9.79 11.34
CA VAL A 196 22.76 -10.82 10.29
C VAL A 196 22.51 -10.16 8.95
N ARG A 197 23.27 -10.58 7.94
CA ARG A 197 23.03 -10.25 6.52
C ARG A 197 22.69 -11.53 5.77
N VAL A 198 21.65 -11.48 4.94
CA VAL A 198 21.33 -12.58 4.02
C VAL A 198 21.52 -12.08 2.61
N PHE A 199 22.50 -12.64 1.89
CA PHE A 199 22.84 -12.30 0.52
C PHE A 199 22.05 -13.18 -0.43
N GLY A 200 21.25 -12.59 -1.31
CA GLY A 200 20.46 -13.25 -2.34
C GLY A 200 20.83 -12.78 -3.75
N ALA A 201 20.13 -13.27 -4.75
CA ALA A 201 20.41 -12.96 -6.16
C ALA A 201 20.21 -11.46 -6.50
N ALA A 202 19.34 -10.75 -5.79
CA ALA A 202 19.00 -9.35 -6.06
C ALA A 202 19.71 -8.33 -5.14
N GLY A 203 20.48 -8.81 -4.18
CA GLY A 203 21.13 -7.99 -3.14
C GLY A 203 21.06 -8.65 -1.78
N TYR A 204 21.23 -7.88 -0.71
CA TYR A 204 21.14 -8.44 0.65
C TYR A 204 20.18 -7.65 1.54
N ILE A 205 19.58 -8.39 2.50
CA ILE A 205 18.91 -7.82 3.65
C ILE A 205 19.89 -7.76 4.83
N TYR A 206 19.85 -6.65 5.56
CA TYR A 206 20.56 -6.48 6.83
C TYR A 206 19.54 -6.41 7.96
N ASN A 207 19.78 -7.18 9.02
CA ASN A 207 18.96 -7.21 10.23
C ASN A 207 19.87 -6.88 11.41
N ALA A 208 19.43 -5.99 12.31
CA ALA A 208 20.20 -5.53 13.44
C ALA A 208 19.45 -5.63 14.77
N HIS A 209 20.15 -5.33 15.85
CA HIS A 209 19.67 -5.36 17.25
C HIS A 209 19.28 -6.75 17.76
N LEU A 210 19.75 -7.82 17.12
CA LEU A 210 19.40 -9.18 17.46
C LEU A 210 19.78 -9.56 18.91
N SER A 211 18.94 -10.38 19.57
CA SER A 211 19.26 -10.99 20.86
C SER A 211 20.20 -12.19 20.71
N ARG A 212 20.06 -12.94 19.64
CA ARG A 212 20.90 -14.12 19.29
C ARG A 212 20.79 -14.44 17.79
N LEU A 213 21.77 -15.18 17.31
CA LEU A 213 21.81 -15.68 15.95
C LEU A 213 20.96 -16.93 15.79
N GLY A 214 20.51 -17.19 14.57
CA GLY A 214 19.92 -18.44 14.07
C GLY A 214 20.87 -19.18 13.13
N SER A 215 20.34 -19.70 12.03
CA SER A 215 21.10 -20.40 11.00
C SER A 215 21.99 -19.42 10.21
N LEU A 216 23.21 -19.84 9.93
CA LEU A 216 24.18 -19.15 9.09
C LEU A 216 24.60 -20.06 7.93
N GLY A 217 25.24 -19.48 6.92
CA GLY A 217 25.57 -20.19 5.70
C GLY A 217 24.40 -20.20 4.71
N TYR A 218 24.23 -21.25 3.93
CA TYR A 218 23.09 -21.36 3.00
C TYR A 218 21.79 -21.50 3.76
N VAL A 219 20.81 -20.66 3.43
CA VAL A 219 19.48 -20.61 4.03
C VAL A 219 18.42 -20.54 2.93
N SER A 220 17.26 -21.10 3.20
CA SER A 220 16.06 -20.97 2.38
C SER A 220 15.13 -19.89 2.93
N ALA A 221 14.26 -19.36 2.10
CA ALA A 221 13.20 -18.46 2.56
C ALA A 221 12.38 -19.12 3.68
N GLY A 222 12.22 -18.41 4.81
CA GLY A 222 11.55 -18.93 6.00
C GLY A 222 12.48 -19.52 7.06
N ASP A 223 13.75 -19.80 6.74
CA ASP A 223 14.71 -20.29 7.75
C ASP A 223 15.00 -19.19 8.78
N ILE A 224 15.06 -19.56 10.05
CA ILE A 224 15.35 -18.63 11.14
C ILE A 224 16.83 -18.26 11.11
N VAL A 225 17.13 -16.98 10.85
CA VAL A 225 18.50 -16.44 10.79
C VAL A 225 18.89 -15.66 12.04
N GLY A 226 17.92 -15.31 12.89
CA GLY A 226 18.15 -14.59 14.13
C GLY A 226 16.88 -14.42 14.95
N TYR A 227 16.99 -13.65 16.02
CA TYR A 227 15.89 -13.38 16.92
C TYR A 227 15.91 -11.92 17.35
N VAL A 228 14.74 -11.30 17.36
CA VAL A 228 14.56 -9.91 17.79
C VAL A 228 15.18 -9.68 19.17
N GLY A 229 15.85 -8.57 19.32
CA GLY A 229 16.48 -8.14 20.55
C GLY A 229 16.47 -6.63 20.71
N SER A 230 17.42 -6.13 21.48
CA SER A 230 17.65 -4.70 21.72
C SER A 230 19.15 -4.48 21.97
N THR A 231 20.01 -5.17 21.20
CA THR A 231 21.46 -5.01 21.31
C THR A 231 21.94 -3.81 20.48
N GLY A 232 23.12 -3.27 20.79
CA GLY A 232 23.61 -2.06 20.14
C GLY A 232 22.89 -0.81 20.63
N ASP A 233 22.54 0.09 19.71
CA ASP A 233 21.91 1.38 20.02
C ASP A 233 20.39 1.35 19.79
N ALA A 234 19.74 0.36 20.37
CA ALA A 234 18.29 0.21 20.29
C ALA A 234 17.59 0.77 21.54
N THR A 235 16.50 1.50 21.35
CA THR A 235 15.65 2.04 22.45
C THR A 235 14.62 1.06 22.98
N GLY A 236 14.41 -0.06 22.30
CA GLY A 236 13.47 -1.12 22.66
C GLY A 236 13.57 -2.32 21.71
N PRO A 237 12.83 -3.39 21.96
CA PRO A 237 12.89 -4.59 21.11
C PRO A 237 12.34 -4.34 19.71
N HIS A 238 13.18 -4.48 18.69
CA HIS A 238 12.83 -4.42 17.28
C HIS A 238 13.90 -5.10 16.43
N ASP A 239 13.59 -5.33 15.17
CA ASP A 239 14.56 -5.63 14.11
C ASP A 239 14.66 -4.40 13.22
N HIS A 240 15.85 -3.82 13.15
CA HIS A 240 16.16 -2.77 12.18
C HIS A 240 16.54 -3.44 10.87
N ILE A 241 15.74 -3.20 9.82
CA ILE A 241 15.85 -3.85 8.51
C ILE A 241 16.30 -2.86 7.45
N GLU A 242 17.44 -3.17 6.80
CA GLU A 242 17.88 -2.47 5.59
C GLU A 242 17.78 -3.39 4.38
N TRP A 243 17.43 -2.84 3.22
CA TRP A 243 17.52 -3.52 1.94
C TRP A 243 18.60 -2.90 1.05
N HIS A 244 19.51 -3.73 0.56
CA HIS A 244 20.65 -3.32 -0.26
C HIS A 244 20.60 -4.01 -1.62
N PRO A 245 19.91 -3.45 -2.64
CA PRO A 245 19.83 -4.05 -3.96
C PRO A 245 21.19 -4.05 -4.66
N GLY A 246 21.59 -5.20 -5.22
CA GLY A 246 22.85 -5.36 -5.94
C GLY A 246 24.08 -5.06 -5.06
N ASP A 247 23.99 -5.33 -3.76
CA ASP A 247 25.02 -5.03 -2.76
C ASP A 247 25.41 -3.53 -2.66
N GLY A 248 24.52 -2.67 -3.12
CA GLY A 248 24.69 -1.21 -3.14
C GLY A 248 24.29 -0.52 -1.83
N ALA A 249 24.02 0.78 -1.92
CA ALA A 249 23.49 1.56 -0.81
C ALA A 249 22.10 1.07 -0.40
N ALA A 250 21.77 1.25 0.89
CA ALA A 250 20.43 0.97 1.40
C ALA A 250 19.37 1.79 0.65
N VAL A 251 18.24 1.17 0.39
CA VAL A 251 17.04 1.82 -0.14
C VAL A 251 15.87 1.51 0.78
N ASP A 252 14.82 2.33 0.71
CA ASP A 252 13.60 2.18 1.48
C ASP A 252 13.06 0.73 1.42
N PRO A 253 13.07 -0.03 2.52
CA PRO A 253 12.58 -1.41 2.54
C PRO A 253 11.05 -1.50 2.71
N ASN A 254 10.37 -0.40 3.09
CA ASN A 254 8.94 -0.40 3.44
C ASN A 254 8.04 -1.03 2.37
N PRO A 255 8.23 -0.76 1.06
CA PRO A 255 7.43 -1.41 0.02
C PRO A 255 7.56 -2.95 0.02
N LEU A 256 8.75 -3.48 0.32
CA LEU A 256 9.00 -4.93 0.41
C LEU A 256 8.39 -5.52 1.68
N LEU A 257 8.60 -4.85 2.82
CA LEU A 257 8.06 -5.26 4.11
C LEU A 257 6.53 -5.25 4.10
N THR A 258 5.91 -4.18 3.63
CA THR A 258 4.44 -4.10 3.50
C THR A 258 3.91 -5.23 2.63
N ALA A 259 4.57 -5.50 1.53
CA ALA A 259 4.17 -6.55 0.62
C ALA A 259 4.26 -7.95 1.23
N ALA A 260 5.37 -8.26 1.87
CA ALA A 260 5.62 -9.59 2.41
C ALA A 260 4.87 -9.84 3.74
N CYS A 261 4.67 -8.78 4.56
CA CYS A 261 4.14 -8.92 5.90
C CYS A 261 2.65 -8.55 6.03
N VAL A 262 2.20 -7.50 5.35
CA VAL A 262 0.85 -6.95 5.53
C VAL A 262 -0.10 -7.44 4.45
N ASP A 263 0.32 -7.39 3.19
CA ASP A 263 -0.54 -7.77 2.07
C ASP A 263 -0.75 -9.29 2.00
N ALA A 264 0.22 -10.09 2.46
CA ALA A 264 0.11 -11.55 2.54
C ALA A 264 -0.97 -11.98 3.55
N LEU A 265 -1.11 -11.29 4.69
CA LEU A 265 -2.15 -11.55 5.70
C LEU A 265 -3.57 -11.19 5.23
N SER A 266 -3.70 -10.29 4.27
CA SER A 266 -4.99 -9.87 3.72
C SER A 266 -5.48 -10.76 2.57
N ALA A 267 -4.65 -11.67 2.09
CA ALA A 267 -4.94 -12.59 0.98
C ALA A 267 -5.27 -14.02 1.44
N SER A 268 -5.02 -14.34 2.71
CA SER A 268 -5.40 -15.60 3.37
C SER A 268 -6.78 -15.50 4.02
#